data_5957184d6820c65e56dc30891acb7fd4
#
_entry.id   5957184d6820c65e56dc30891acb7fd4
#
_cell.length_a   1.000
_cell.length_b   1.000
_cell.length_c   1.000
_cell.angle_alpha   90.00
_cell.angle_beta   90.00
_cell.angle_gamma   90.00
#
_symmetry.space_group_name_H-M   'P 1'
#
loop_
_entity.id
_entity.type
_entity.pdbx_description
1 polymer ?
#
loop_
_entity_poly.entity_id
_entity_poly.type
_entity_poly.pdbx_seq_one_letter_code
_entity_poly.pdbx_strand_id
1 'polypeptide(L)'
;TQDDEDTQSDEAEAEAAEAEEEQSEEAKVAADPEDQPAATETPKEEKKAEKETQKREAAENSSDSTSSAEKTLLKKAKKLAQQYDYTGAISVLKNNWKFATSDKMQEAAAAYMKKRDACVEYPLENITHVFFHSLIVNTSLAFDGDSDEAGYNQMMTTVSEFKKMLQIMYDKGYVLVSPHDMAVINDDGTMSRGKIMIPFVLSEDDVSYYHYMDGDGFATKLVIDDNGDIKCEYKKADGTVVTGDYDVVPILDSFIKEHPDFSYHGRKGILAMTG
;
A
#
# COMPACT_ATOMS: atom_id res chain seq x y z
N THR A 1 12.56 55.85 33.61
CA THR A 1 11.30 56.32 33.10
C THR A 1 10.73 55.26 32.21
N GLN A 2 9.90 54.41 32.78
CA GLN A 2 8.45 54.49 32.72
C GLN A 2 7.97 54.12 31.33
N ASP A 3 7.37 53.05 31.32
CA ASP A 3 5.93 52.61 31.44
C ASP A 3 5.35 52.50 30.05
N ASP A 4 4.61 51.63 29.67
CA ASP A 4 3.39 51.00 30.16
C ASP A 4 3.18 49.71 29.35
N GLU A 5 2.77 48.60 29.94
CA GLU A 5 1.38 48.17 30.10
C GLU A 5 0.59 48.18 28.78
N ASP A 6 -0.11 47.22 28.35
CA ASP A 6 -1.02 46.33 29.04
C ASP A 6 -1.69 45.40 28.01
N THR A 7 -2.09 44.28 28.53
CA THR A 7 -3.39 43.60 28.32
C THR A 7 -3.70 43.01 26.97
N GLN A 8 -4.08 41.88 27.00
CA GLN A 8 -5.21 41.00 27.36
C GLN A 8 -5.22 39.86 26.37
N SER A 9 -5.13 38.70 26.85
CA SER A 9 -6.12 37.79 27.45
C SER A 9 -7.19 37.32 26.50
N ASP A 10 -7.29 36.01 26.60
CA ASP A 10 -8.51 35.22 26.48
C ASP A 10 -9.12 35.03 25.11
N GLU A 11 -9.09 33.82 24.76
CA GLU A 11 -10.19 32.85 24.80
C GLU A 11 -9.61 31.53 24.40
N ALA A 12 -9.37 30.76 25.26
CA ALA A 12 -9.77 29.51 25.82
C ALA A 12 -11.21 29.10 25.51
N GLU A 13 -11.33 27.83 25.54
CA GLU A 13 -12.51 26.96 25.62
C GLU A 13 -12.98 26.42 24.28
N ALA A 14 -12.68 25.19 24.18
CA ALA A 14 -13.54 24.05 24.42
C ALA A 14 -14.43 23.70 23.22
N GLU A 15 -14.12 22.60 22.63
CA GLU A 15 -15.17 21.63 22.39
C GLU A 15 -14.55 20.22 22.52
N ALA A 16 -14.86 19.68 23.68
CA ALA A 16 -14.76 18.28 23.98
C ALA A 16 -16.07 17.60 23.60
N ALA A 17 -15.91 16.32 23.26
CA ALA A 17 -16.92 15.28 23.28
C ALA A 17 -17.99 15.32 22.18
N GLU A 18 -17.95 14.28 21.39
CA GLU A 18 -19.03 13.30 21.43
C GLU A 18 -18.51 11.97 20.91
N ALA A 19 -18.40 11.05 21.87
CA ALA A 19 -18.36 9.63 21.61
C ALA A 19 -19.81 9.17 21.47
N GLU A 20 -20.15 8.46 20.42
CA GLU A 20 -21.28 7.56 20.44
C GLU A 20 -20.88 6.20 19.89
N GLU A 21 -21.05 5.24 20.78
CA GLU A 21 -21.17 3.81 20.57
C GLU A 21 -22.30 3.52 19.57
N GLU A 22 -22.07 2.61 18.67
CA GLU A 22 -23.14 1.74 18.24
C GLU A 22 -22.72 0.28 18.34
N GLN A 23 -23.46 -0.39 19.20
CA GLN A 23 -23.39 -1.80 19.56
C GLN A 23 -24.03 -2.67 18.48
N SER A 24 -23.36 -3.78 18.28
CA SER A 24 -23.86 -5.15 18.04
C SER A 24 -25.34 -5.37 17.76
N GLU A 25 -25.61 -6.14 16.75
CA GLU A 25 -26.68 -7.13 16.78
C GLU A 25 -26.27 -8.45 16.11
N GLU A 26 -26.10 -9.44 16.97
CA GLU A 26 -26.19 -10.86 16.62
C GLU A 26 -27.63 -11.24 16.29
N ALA A 27 -27.82 -11.99 15.25
CA ALA A 27 -29.01 -12.82 15.15
C ALA A 27 -28.64 -14.22 14.64
N LYS A 28 -28.70 -15.16 15.58
CA LYS A 28 -28.91 -16.60 15.40
C LYS A 28 -30.24 -16.88 14.71
N VAL A 29 -30.32 -18.06 14.02
CA VAL A 29 -31.32 -19.13 14.11
C VAL A 29 -31.04 -20.08 12.97
N ALA A 30 -30.63 -21.32 13.14
CA ALA A 30 -31.24 -22.57 13.58
C ALA A 30 -32.16 -23.19 12.54
N ALA A 31 -31.67 -24.29 11.96
CA ALA A 31 -32.13 -25.69 11.87
C ALA A 31 -33.51 -26.02 11.35
N ASP A 32 -33.51 -26.76 10.24
CA ASP A 32 -34.01 -28.12 9.94
C ASP A 32 -35.39 -28.56 10.50
N PRO A 33 -36.12 -29.61 9.99
CA PRO A 33 -35.80 -30.66 9.01
C PRO A 33 -37.00 -31.16 8.12
N GLU A 34 -36.63 -32.09 7.18
CA GLU A 34 -37.42 -33.24 6.70
C GLU A 34 -38.75 -33.03 5.94
N ASP A 35 -38.79 -33.51 4.70
CA ASP A 35 -39.64 -34.67 4.33
C ASP A 35 -39.33 -35.19 2.90
N GLN A 36 -39.07 -36.48 2.77
CA GLN A 36 -39.25 -37.31 1.59
C GLN A 36 -40.55 -38.11 1.79
N PRO A 37 -41.25 -38.69 0.80
CA PRO A 37 -40.71 -39.62 -0.20
C PRO A 37 -41.48 -39.76 -1.55
N ALA A 38 -40.91 -40.59 -2.38
CA ALA A 38 -41.50 -41.62 -3.24
C ALA A 38 -41.33 -41.52 -4.75
N ALA A 39 -40.73 -42.59 -5.16
CA ALA A 39 -40.42 -43.13 -6.46
C ALA A 39 -41.56 -43.15 -7.54
N THR A 40 -41.18 -43.11 -8.83
CA THR A 40 -41.29 -44.22 -9.79
C THR A 40 -40.99 -43.80 -11.23
N GLU A 41 -40.20 -44.67 -11.86
CA GLU A 41 -40.16 -45.10 -13.28
C GLU A 41 -39.48 -44.24 -14.37
N THR A 42 -38.32 -44.74 -14.79
CA THR A 42 -37.66 -44.52 -16.09
C THR A 42 -38.44 -45.11 -17.26
N PRO A 43 -38.27 -44.59 -18.51
CA PRO A 43 -37.43 -45.29 -19.46
C PRO A 43 -36.73 -44.46 -20.60
N LYS A 44 -35.54 -44.89 -20.92
CA LYS A 44 -34.86 -45.01 -22.21
C LYS A 44 -34.58 -43.83 -23.17
N GLU A 45 -35.03 -42.61 -22.96
CA GLU A 45 -34.62 -41.48 -23.82
C GLU A 45 -33.52 -40.57 -23.22
N GLU A 46 -33.18 -40.78 -21.96
CA GLU A 46 -32.25 -39.93 -21.23
C GLU A 46 -30.76 -40.09 -21.66
N LYS A 47 -30.36 -41.23 -22.25
CA LYS A 47 -28.92 -41.45 -22.61
C LYS A 47 -28.41 -40.60 -23.77
N LYS A 48 -29.28 -39.99 -24.57
CA LYS A 48 -28.87 -39.13 -25.67
C LYS A 48 -28.80 -37.64 -25.22
N ALA A 49 -29.70 -37.28 -24.30
CA ALA A 49 -29.71 -35.95 -23.71
C ALA A 49 -28.56 -35.73 -22.72
N GLU A 50 -28.24 -36.73 -21.88
CA GLU A 50 -27.11 -36.66 -20.95
C GLU A 50 -25.75 -36.49 -21.66
N LYS A 51 -25.56 -37.10 -22.83
CA LYS A 51 -24.31 -37.00 -23.59
C LYS A 51 -24.17 -35.64 -24.30
N GLU A 52 -25.25 -34.95 -24.62
CA GLU A 52 -25.26 -33.60 -25.14
C GLU A 52 -25.14 -32.58 -24.01
N THR A 53 -25.74 -32.81 -22.85
CA THR A 53 -25.64 -31.94 -21.67
C THR A 53 -24.23 -32.01 -21.09
N GLN A 54 -23.60 -33.17 -20.93
CA GLN A 54 -22.24 -33.32 -20.50
C GLN A 54 -21.24 -32.71 -21.49
N LYS A 55 -21.53 -32.69 -22.81
CA LYS A 55 -20.70 -32.02 -23.80
C LYS A 55 -20.88 -30.50 -23.77
N ARG A 56 -22.06 -29.99 -23.39
CA ARG A 56 -22.30 -28.56 -23.17
C ARG A 56 -21.72 -28.10 -21.85
N GLU A 57 -21.88 -28.83 -20.75
CA GLU A 57 -21.26 -28.53 -19.47
C GLU A 57 -19.70 -28.59 -19.52
N ALA A 58 -19.13 -29.53 -20.27
CA ALA A 58 -17.71 -29.59 -20.52
C ALA A 58 -17.18 -28.41 -21.39
N ALA A 59 -18.01 -27.90 -22.31
CA ALA A 59 -17.68 -26.73 -23.13
C ALA A 59 -17.84 -25.41 -22.33
N GLU A 60 -18.86 -25.32 -21.48
CA GLU A 60 -19.07 -24.18 -20.60
C GLU A 60 -18.00 -24.12 -19.48
N ASN A 61 -17.64 -25.26 -18.89
CA ASN A 61 -16.56 -25.34 -17.90
C ASN A 61 -15.16 -25.05 -18.50
N SER A 62 -14.95 -25.41 -19.77
CA SER A 62 -13.74 -25.07 -20.54
C SER A 62 -13.70 -23.58 -20.88
N SER A 63 -14.83 -22.93 -21.17
CA SER A 63 -14.90 -21.51 -21.45
C SER A 63 -14.75 -20.65 -20.18
N ASP A 64 -15.25 -21.11 -19.05
CA ASP A 64 -15.14 -20.37 -17.78
C ASP A 64 -13.72 -20.45 -17.18
N SER A 65 -13.02 -21.59 -17.29
CA SER A 65 -11.61 -21.70 -16.90
C SER A 65 -10.69 -20.84 -17.80
N THR A 66 -11.03 -20.72 -19.06
CA THR A 66 -10.35 -19.87 -20.04
C THR A 66 -10.53 -18.38 -19.69
N SER A 67 -11.71 -17.98 -19.34
CA SER A 67 -12.07 -16.64 -18.86
C SER A 67 -11.37 -16.29 -17.51
N SER A 68 -11.21 -17.25 -16.62
CA SER A 68 -10.52 -17.08 -15.33
C SER A 68 -9.01 -16.80 -15.51
N ALA A 69 -8.33 -17.56 -16.36
CA ALA A 69 -6.90 -17.34 -16.64
C ALA A 69 -6.66 -15.98 -17.33
N GLU A 70 -7.52 -15.60 -18.27
CA GLU A 70 -7.45 -14.28 -18.92
C GLU A 70 -7.66 -13.14 -17.93
N LYS A 71 -8.66 -13.23 -17.06
CA LYS A 71 -8.91 -12.28 -15.99
C LYS A 71 -7.70 -12.13 -15.07
N THR A 72 -7.04 -13.24 -14.74
CA THR A 72 -5.84 -13.25 -13.91
C THR A 72 -4.67 -12.52 -14.57
N LEU A 73 -4.45 -12.75 -15.87
CA LEU A 73 -3.41 -12.06 -16.63
C LEU A 73 -3.68 -10.56 -16.77
N LEU A 74 -4.93 -10.19 -17.08
CA LEU A 74 -5.34 -8.78 -17.13
C LEU A 74 -5.18 -8.08 -15.77
N LYS A 75 -5.54 -8.76 -14.67
CA LYS A 75 -5.33 -8.24 -13.32
C LYS A 75 -3.85 -8.05 -13.00
N LYS A 76 -2.99 -9.03 -13.37
CA LYS A 76 -1.54 -8.93 -13.19
C LYS A 76 -0.96 -7.78 -14.00
N ALA A 77 -1.32 -7.67 -15.28
CA ALA A 77 -0.86 -6.58 -16.14
C ALA A 77 -1.34 -5.20 -15.64
N LYS A 78 -2.60 -5.12 -15.16
CA LYS A 78 -3.12 -3.90 -14.54
C LYS A 78 -2.31 -3.47 -13.31
N LYS A 79 -1.95 -4.42 -12.43
CA LYS A 79 -1.14 -4.13 -11.24
C LYS A 79 0.24 -3.57 -11.62
N LEU A 80 0.92 -4.17 -12.60
CA LEU A 80 2.20 -3.67 -13.11
C LEU A 80 2.06 -2.27 -13.71
N ALA A 81 1.03 -2.04 -14.53
CA ALA A 81 0.78 -0.75 -15.15
C ALA A 81 0.40 0.35 -14.14
N GLN A 82 -0.24 0.02 -13.03
CA GLN A 82 -0.50 0.94 -11.93
C GLN A 82 0.79 1.44 -11.27
N GLN A 83 1.84 0.62 -11.30
CA GLN A 83 3.17 0.95 -10.79
C GLN A 83 4.11 1.43 -11.91
N TYR A 84 3.57 1.90 -13.04
CA TYR A 84 4.31 2.40 -14.20
C TYR A 84 5.14 1.35 -14.96
N ASP A 85 5.13 0.10 -14.56
CA ASP A 85 5.78 -0.99 -15.32
C ASP A 85 4.95 -1.38 -16.54
N TYR A 86 4.85 -0.46 -17.49
CA TYR A 86 4.12 -0.69 -18.74
C TYR A 86 4.77 -1.78 -19.59
N THR A 87 6.10 -1.87 -19.58
CA THR A 87 6.84 -2.90 -20.33
C THR A 87 6.54 -4.29 -19.77
N GLY A 88 6.59 -4.46 -18.46
CA GLY A 88 6.21 -5.72 -17.81
C GLY A 88 4.73 -6.05 -18.03
N ALA A 89 3.83 -5.06 -17.92
CA ALA A 89 2.41 -5.25 -18.18
C ALA A 89 2.14 -5.74 -19.61
N ILE A 90 2.76 -5.12 -20.62
CA ILE A 90 2.67 -5.53 -22.03
C ILE A 90 3.22 -6.94 -22.22
N SER A 91 4.38 -7.25 -21.62
CA SER A 91 5.04 -8.55 -21.72
C SER A 91 4.19 -9.68 -21.14
N VAL A 92 3.57 -9.47 -19.97
CA VAL A 92 2.66 -10.43 -19.34
C VAL A 92 1.51 -10.82 -20.28
N LEU A 93 0.98 -9.86 -21.02
CA LEU A 93 -0.12 -10.10 -21.96
C LEU A 93 0.37 -10.75 -23.25
N LYS A 94 1.42 -10.19 -23.90
CA LYS A 94 1.92 -10.66 -25.20
C LYS A 94 2.56 -12.05 -25.16
N ASN A 95 3.17 -12.43 -24.06
CA ASN A 95 3.82 -13.74 -23.91
C ASN A 95 2.82 -14.88 -23.67
N ASN A 96 1.53 -14.59 -23.61
CA ASN A 96 0.50 -15.63 -23.49
C ASN A 96 -0.02 -16.02 -24.88
N TRP A 97 -0.16 -17.33 -25.11
CA TRP A 97 -0.63 -17.87 -26.40
C TRP A 97 -2.05 -17.40 -26.80
N LYS A 98 -2.86 -16.98 -25.83
CA LYS A 98 -4.22 -16.43 -26.06
C LYS A 98 -4.19 -14.98 -26.55
N PHE A 99 -3.05 -14.29 -26.49
CA PHE A 99 -2.97 -12.89 -26.88
C PHE A 99 -3.49 -12.64 -28.29
N ALA A 100 -3.16 -13.53 -29.24
CA ALA A 100 -3.58 -13.41 -30.65
C ALA A 100 -5.11 -13.50 -30.85
N THR A 101 -5.85 -14.07 -29.90
CA THR A 101 -7.31 -14.32 -30.01
C THR A 101 -8.12 -13.57 -28.96
N SER A 102 -7.49 -12.84 -28.06
CA SER A 102 -8.19 -12.07 -27.00
C SER A 102 -8.14 -10.57 -27.31
N ASP A 103 -9.25 -10.02 -27.74
CA ASP A 103 -9.41 -8.59 -27.98
C ASP A 103 -9.11 -7.77 -26.71
N LYS A 104 -9.55 -8.25 -25.53
CA LYS A 104 -9.31 -7.58 -24.25
C LYS A 104 -7.83 -7.46 -23.90
N MET A 105 -7.04 -8.53 -24.16
CA MET A 105 -5.60 -8.49 -23.92
C MET A 105 -4.89 -7.58 -24.91
N GLN A 106 -5.32 -7.56 -26.16
CA GLN A 106 -4.77 -6.69 -27.21
C GLN A 106 -5.08 -5.21 -26.93
N GLU A 107 -6.32 -4.89 -26.57
CA GLU A 107 -6.74 -3.55 -26.18
C GLU A 107 -5.97 -3.04 -24.95
N ALA A 108 -5.83 -3.87 -23.90
CA ALA A 108 -5.07 -3.51 -22.72
C ALA A 108 -3.59 -3.26 -23.05
N ALA A 109 -2.97 -4.14 -23.86
CA ALA A 109 -1.58 -3.95 -24.28
C ALA A 109 -1.39 -2.68 -25.11
N ALA A 110 -2.32 -2.37 -26.02
CA ALA A 110 -2.29 -1.14 -26.80
C ALA A 110 -2.42 0.11 -25.91
N ALA A 111 -3.30 0.07 -24.91
CA ALA A 111 -3.46 1.16 -23.94
C ALA A 111 -2.18 1.38 -23.13
N TYR A 112 -1.52 0.30 -22.68
CA TYR A 112 -0.25 0.39 -21.95
C TYR A 112 0.91 0.87 -22.83
N MET A 113 0.98 0.46 -24.10
CA MET A 113 1.95 1.02 -25.05
C MET A 113 1.77 2.52 -25.20
N LYS A 114 0.53 3.00 -25.39
CA LYS A 114 0.23 4.43 -25.48
C LYS A 114 0.66 5.19 -24.21
N LYS A 115 0.41 4.64 -23.02
CA LYS A 115 0.83 5.26 -21.76
C LYS A 115 2.36 5.30 -21.63
N ARG A 116 3.05 4.21 -21.95
CA ARG A 116 4.51 4.14 -21.95
C ARG A 116 5.12 5.20 -22.87
N ASP A 117 4.60 5.29 -24.10
CA ASP A 117 5.13 6.19 -25.13
C ASP A 117 4.80 7.67 -24.85
N ALA A 118 3.80 7.93 -24.00
CA ALA A 118 3.45 9.25 -23.52
C ALA A 118 4.28 9.72 -22.29
N CYS A 119 5.05 8.82 -21.65
CA CYS A 119 5.91 9.20 -20.56
C CYS A 119 7.05 10.11 -21.03
N VAL A 120 7.40 11.09 -20.20
CA VAL A 120 8.50 12.04 -20.46
C VAL A 120 9.60 11.87 -19.42
N GLU A 121 10.83 12.13 -19.81
CA GLU A 121 11.95 12.17 -18.87
C GLU A 121 11.81 13.35 -17.92
N TYR A 122 12.18 13.14 -16.65
CA TYR A 122 12.23 14.23 -15.68
C TYR A 122 13.67 14.66 -15.41
N PRO A 123 13.89 15.96 -15.13
CA PRO A 123 15.22 16.46 -14.79
C PRO A 123 15.69 15.89 -13.43
N LEU A 124 16.91 15.34 -13.38
CA LEU A 124 17.45 14.74 -12.15
C LEU A 124 17.62 15.79 -11.04
N GLU A 125 17.89 17.03 -11.42
CA GLU A 125 18.02 18.17 -10.51
C GLU A 125 16.73 18.57 -9.80
N ASN A 126 15.59 18.08 -10.27
CA ASN A 126 14.28 18.36 -9.67
C ASN A 126 13.77 17.24 -8.77
N ILE A 127 14.57 16.19 -8.56
CA ILE A 127 14.17 15.08 -7.68
C ILE A 127 14.36 15.51 -6.24
N THR A 128 13.26 15.51 -5.50
CA THR A 128 13.27 15.80 -4.07
C THR A 128 13.65 14.55 -3.29
N HIS A 129 14.57 14.70 -2.33
CA HIS A 129 14.83 13.68 -1.31
C HIS A 129 14.27 14.18 0.02
N VAL A 130 13.43 13.37 0.63
CA VAL A 130 12.92 13.58 1.99
C VAL A 130 13.41 12.45 2.88
N PHE A 131 13.79 12.79 4.11
CA PHE A 131 14.27 11.79 5.06
C PHE A 131 13.55 11.94 6.40
N PHE A 132 13.50 10.86 7.13
CA PHE A 132 12.89 10.76 8.45
C PHE A 132 13.82 9.96 9.35
N HIS A 133 13.67 10.16 10.64
CA HIS A 133 14.10 9.24 11.68
C HIS A 133 12.90 8.43 12.16
N SER A 134 13.07 7.55 13.14
CA SER A 134 11.99 6.80 13.77
C SER A 134 10.86 7.72 14.21
N LEU A 135 9.61 7.29 14.02
CA LEU A 135 8.44 8.14 14.24
C LEU A 135 7.97 8.12 15.69
N ILE A 136 7.57 9.28 16.19
CA ILE A 136 6.90 9.40 17.49
C ILE A 136 5.48 8.80 17.38
N VAL A 137 5.23 7.74 18.14
CA VAL A 137 3.92 7.07 18.24
C VAL A 137 3.05 7.74 19.30
N ASN A 138 3.66 8.11 20.45
CA ASN A 138 2.97 8.74 21.56
C ASN A 138 3.68 10.02 21.99
N THR A 139 3.11 11.15 21.62
CA THR A 139 3.65 12.48 21.91
C THR A 139 3.71 12.80 23.40
N SER A 140 2.82 12.21 24.23
CA SER A 140 2.84 12.44 25.68
C SER A 140 4.00 11.75 26.40
N LEU A 141 4.65 10.77 25.75
CA LEU A 141 5.84 10.14 26.26
C LEU A 141 7.11 10.79 25.69
N ALA A 142 7.07 11.25 24.45
CA ALA A 142 8.20 11.91 23.80
C ALA A 142 8.39 13.37 24.26
N PHE A 143 7.33 14.00 24.77
CA PHE A 143 7.32 15.39 25.22
C PHE A 143 6.85 15.46 26.68
N ASP A 144 7.59 14.77 27.57
CA ASP A 144 7.27 14.65 29.00
C ASP A 144 8.08 15.60 29.90
N GLY A 145 8.93 16.44 29.30
CA GLY A 145 9.75 17.44 29.98
C GLY A 145 11.15 16.97 30.38
N ASP A 146 11.56 15.83 29.91
CA ASP A 146 12.93 15.34 30.15
C ASP A 146 13.99 15.99 29.24
N SER A 147 15.26 15.53 29.32
CA SER A 147 16.36 16.11 28.56
C SER A 147 16.26 15.85 27.04
N ASP A 148 15.57 14.81 26.62
CA ASP A 148 15.54 14.33 25.24
C ASP A 148 14.41 14.98 24.42
N GLU A 149 13.39 15.54 25.10
CA GLU A 149 12.25 16.25 24.48
C GLU A 149 12.70 17.29 23.44
N ALA A 150 13.70 18.11 23.79
CA ALA A 150 14.17 19.17 22.90
C ALA A 150 14.75 18.62 21.60
N GLY A 151 15.46 17.48 21.66
CA GLY A 151 16.00 16.77 20.51
C GLY A 151 14.88 16.17 19.66
N TYR A 152 13.92 15.50 20.29
CA TYR A 152 12.77 14.92 19.61
C TYR A 152 11.94 15.97 18.89
N ASN A 153 11.67 17.09 19.52
CA ASN A 153 10.90 18.18 18.91
C ASN A 153 11.62 18.82 17.71
N GLN A 154 12.93 18.81 17.70
CA GLN A 154 13.73 19.37 16.61
C GLN A 154 13.88 18.41 15.41
N MET A 155 14.04 17.10 15.68
CA MET A 155 14.52 16.15 14.69
C MET A 155 13.45 15.10 14.28
N MET A 156 12.45 14.83 15.12
CA MET A 156 11.56 13.72 14.92
C MET A 156 10.20 14.17 14.37
N THR A 157 9.54 13.26 13.69
CA THR A 157 8.21 13.42 13.11
C THR A 157 7.24 12.46 13.80
N THR A 158 6.00 12.87 14.02
CA THR A 158 4.98 11.96 14.55
C THR A 158 4.40 11.05 13.48
N VAL A 159 3.89 9.89 13.89
CA VAL A 159 3.15 8.96 13.00
C VAL A 159 2.01 9.68 12.27
N SER A 160 1.30 10.58 12.95
CA SER A 160 0.18 11.32 12.34
C SER A 160 0.63 12.31 11.27
N GLU A 161 1.72 13.01 11.49
CA GLU A 161 2.32 13.93 10.51
C GLU A 161 2.85 13.18 9.30
N PHE A 162 3.56 12.07 9.50
CA PHE A 162 4.06 11.25 8.41
C PHE A 162 2.93 10.73 7.51
N LYS A 163 1.86 10.16 8.09
CA LYS A 163 0.68 9.72 7.34
C LYS A 163 0.03 10.85 6.56
N LYS A 164 -0.11 12.00 7.17
CA LYS A 164 -0.67 13.20 6.51
C LYS A 164 0.22 13.70 5.38
N MET A 165 1.54 13.66 5.56
CA MET A 165 2.49 14.03 4.53
C MET A 165 2.42 13.09 3.33
N LEU A 166 2.39 11.76 3.53
CA LEU A 166 2.23 10.79 2.45
C LEU A 166 0.96 11.08 1.62
N GLN A 167 -0.16 11.36 2.30
CA GLN A 167 -1.41 11.72 1.63
C GLN A 167 -1.28 13.00 0.82
N ILE A 168 -0.67 14.05 1.37
CA ILE A 168 -0.47 15.33 0.67
C ILE A 168 0.44 15.14 -0.54
N MET A 169 1.49 14.35 -0.43
CA MET A 169 2.39 14.06 -1.55
C MET A 169 1.67 13.29 -2.65
N TYR A 170 0.87 12.29 -2.28
CA TYR A 170 0.05 11.53 -3.21
C TYR A 170 -0.94 12.44 -3.95
N ASP A 171 -1.69 13.28 -3.23
CA ASP A 171 -2.67 14.21 -3.81
C ASP A 171 -2.02 15.23 -4.76
N LYS A 172 -0.76 15.56 -4.54
CA LYS A 172 0.04 16.42 -5.42
C LYS A 172 0.69 15.68 -6.59
N GLY A 173 0.51 14.37 -6.68
CA GLY A 173 1.02 13.55 -7.78
C GLY A 173 2.50 13.18 -7.66
N TYR A 174 3.08 13.24 -6.47
CA TYR A 174 4.43 12.72 -6.23
C TYR A 174 4.46 11.21 -6.37
N VAL A 175 5.53 10.68 -6.94
CA VAL A 175 5.76 9.24 -7.12
C VAL A 175 7.09 8.85 -6.52
N LEU A 176 7.05 7.87 -5.62
CA LEU A 176 8.24 7.33 -4.97
C LEU A 176 9.10 6.54 -5.96
N VAL A 177 10.35 6.91 -6.06
CA VAL A 177 11.35 6.26 -6.93
C VAL A 177 12.56 5.81 -6.11
N SER A 178 13.28 4.82 -6.62
CA SER A 178 14.61 4.48 -6.08
C SER A 178 15.68 5.38 -6.70
N PRO A 179 16.78 5.70 -6.00
CA PRO A 179 17.95 6.33 -6.61
C PRO A 179 18.47 5.59 -7.84
N HIS A 180 18.34 4.26 -7.87
CA HIS A 180 18.72 3.45 -9.02
C HIS A 180 17.81 3.64 -10.25
N ASP A 181 16.60 4.16 -10.08
CA ASP A 181 15.70 4.49 -11.20
C ASP A 181 15.99 5.88 -11.77
N MET A 182 16.71 6.72 -11.02
CA MET A 182 17.03 8.09 -11.40
C MET A 182 18.06 8.15 -12.52
N ALA A 183 19.02 7.22 -12.50
CA ALA A 183 20.09 7.14 -13.50
C ALA A 183 20.38 5.67 -13.81
N VAL A 184 19.99 5.22 -14.98
CA VAL A 184 20.34 3.88 -15.49
C VAL A 184 21.42 4.05 -16.57
N ILE A 185 22.60 3.48 -16.31
CA ILE A 185 23.66 3.44 -17.31
C ILE A 185 23.34 2.30 -18.27
N ASN A 186 23.14 2.61 -19.53
CA ASN A 186 22.89 1.64 -20.59
C ASN A 186 24.18 0.95 -21.01
N ASP A 187 24.06 -0.19 -21.72
CA ASP A 187 25.22 -0.94 -22.22
C ASP A 187 26.12 -0.14 -23.18
N ASP A 188 25.59 0.88 -23.82
CA ASP A 188 26.31 1.80 -24.70
C ASP A 188 26.97 2.98 -23.96
N GLY A 189 26.88 2.99 -22.63
CA GLY A 189 27.42 4.06 -21.77
C GLY A 189 26.56 5.31 -21.72
N THR A 190 25.41 5.35 -22.39
CA THR A 190 24.46 6.45 -22.25
C THR A 190 23.65 6.32 -20.96
N MET A 191 23.13 7.43 -20.46
CA MET A 191 22.27 7.45 -19.28
C MET A 191 20.83 7.61 -19.71
N SER A 192 19.99 6.62 -19.37
CA SER A 192 18.53 6.77 -19.46
C SER A 192 17.96 7.20 -18.12
N ARG A 193 16.93 8.03 -18.17
CA ARG A 193 16.23 8.59 -17.03
C ARG A 193 14.85 8.00 -16.93
N GLY A 194 14.32 7.86 -15.72
CA GLY A 194 12.94 7.47 -15.51
C GLY A 194 11.95 8.51 -16.05
N LYS A 195 10.77 8.06 -16.37
CA LYS A 195 9.72 8.87 -17.01
C LYS A 195 8.48 8.92 -16.14
N ILE A 196 8.45 9.87 -15.21
CA ILE A 196 7.35 10.06 -14.25
C ILE A 196 7.13 11.56 -14.03
N MET A 197 5.99 11.93 -13.46
CA MET A 197 5.59 13.33 -13.36
C MET A 197 6.36 14.11 -12.29
N ILE A 198 6.34 13.66 -11.02
CA ILE A 198 7.01 14.34 -9.90
C ILE A 198 7.68 13.28 -9.02
N PRO A 199 8.91 12.88 -9.36
CA PRO A 199 9.62 11.86 -8.60
C PRO A 199 10.15 12.42 -7.27
N PHE A 200 10.17 11.55 -6.26
CA PHE A 200 10.86 11.82 -5.01
C PHE A 200 11.51 10.54 -4.46
N VAL A 201 12.53 10.72 -3.65
CA VAL A 201 13.20 9.66 -2.89
C VAL A 201 12.87 9.85 -1.42
N LEU A 202 12.64 8.76 -0.72
CA LEU A 202 12.42 8.75 0.71
C LEU A 202 13.46 7.86 1.38
N SER A 203 14.09 8.33 2.46
CA SER A 203 14.90 7.52 3.35
C SER A 203 14.41 7.59 4.79
N GLU A 204 14.68 6.55 5.52
CA GLU A 204 14.60 6.52 6.98
C GLU A 204 16.03 6.34 7.50
N ASP A 205 16.47 7.32 8.25
CA ASP A 205 17.81 7.38 8.80
C ASP A 205 17.78 6.85 10.25
N ASP A 206 18.92 6.33 10.71
CA ASP A 206 19.10 5.80 12.06
C ASP A 206 18.12 4.67 12.42
N VAL A 207 17.85 3.74 11.52
CA VAL A 207 16.99 2.58 11.75
C VAL A 207 17.67 1.56 12.66
N SER A 208 18.01 1.99 13.88
CA SER A 208 18.71 1.16 14.89
C SER A 208 17.88 0.91 16.14
N TYR A 209 16.76 1.61 16.30
CA TYR A 209 15.87 1.51 17.48
C TYR A 209 16.69 1.58 18.79
N TYR A 210 17.28 2.74 19.02
CA TYR A 210 18.22 2.96 20.12
C TYR A 210 17.56 2.76 21.49
N HIS A 211 18.24 2.08 22.39
CA HIS A 211 17.74 1.79 23.72
C HIS A 211 17.50 3.02 24.60
N TYR A 212 18.14 4.15 24.32
CA TYR A 212 17.86 5.38 25.05
C TYR A 212 16.46 5.94 24.77
N MET A 213 15.84 5.53 23.66
CA MET A 213 14.47 5.91 23.29
C MET A 213 13.41 4.93 23.85
N ASP A 214 13.82 3.91 24.60
CA ASP A 214 12.92 2.91 25.17
C ASP A 214 12.01 3.55 26.24
N GLY A 215 10.74 3.68 25.94
CA GLY A 215 9.75 4.27 26.85
C GLY A 215 9.27 5.66 26.41
N ASP A 216 9.96 6.32 25.50
CA ASP A 216 9.69 7.71 25.04
C ASP A 216 8.68 7.75 23.89
N GLY A 217 7.91 6.70 23.73
CA GLY A 217 6.80 6.72 22.77
C GLY A 217 7.18 6.36 21.33
N PHE A 218 8.31 5.67 21.13
CA PHE A 218 8.77 5.16 19.84
C PHE A 218 8.54 3.66 19.68
N ALA A 219 8.56 3.16 18.44
CA ALA A 219 8.65 1.73 18.18
C ALA A 219 9.99 1.17 18.70
N THR A 220 10.02 -0.12 19.03
CA THR A 220 11.20 -0.75 19.61
C THR A 220 11.97 -1.63 18.64
N LYS A 221 11.31 -2.13 17.60
CA LYS A 221 11.94 -2.93 16.53
C LYS A 221 10.99 -3.21 15.37
N LEU A 222 11.55 -3.59 14.23
CA LEU A 222 10.81 -4.21 13.13
C LEU A 222 10.58 -5.70 13.41
N VAL A 223 9.41 -6.18 13.02
CA VAL A 223 9.01 -7.60 13.09
C VAL A 223 8.28 -8.01 11.82
N ILE A 224 8.19 -9.31 11.57
CA ILE A 224 7.34 -9.84 10.49
C ILE A 224 6.12 -10.48 11.15
N ASP A 225 4.93 -10.07 10.74
CA ASP A 225 3.68 -10.64 11.26
C ASP A 225 3.35 -12.00 10.62
N ASP A 226 2.28 -12.64 11.10
CA ASP A 226 1.84 -13.95 10.61
C ASP A 226 1.44 -13.96 9.11
N ASN A 227 1.20 -12.81 8.52
CA ASN A 227 0.91 -12.65 7.08
C ASN A 227 2.18 -12.45 6.24
N GLY A 228 3.34 -12.33 6.88
CA GLY A 228 4.60 -11.99 6.22
C GLY A 228 4.78 -10.51 5.95
N ASP A 229 3.96 -9.64 6.55
CA ASP A 229 4.07 -8.19 6.44
C ASP A 229 5.03 -7.63 7.49
N ILE A 230 5.79 -6.60 7.10
CA ILE A 230 6.67 -5.89 8.04
C ILE A 230 5.80 -5.00 8.94
N LYS A 231 6.01 -5.10 10.24
CA LYS A 231 5.36 -4.33 11.30
C LYS A 231 6.40 -3.85 12.31
N CYS A 232 5.97 -3.07 13.30
CA CYS A 232 6.80 -2.70 14.44
C CYS A 232 6.20 -3.24 15.73
N GLU A 233 7.04 -3.57 16.69
CA GLU A 233 6.63 -3.66 18.08
C GLU A 233 6.65 -2.28 18.72
N TYR A 234 5.63 -2.01 19.54
CA TYR A 234 5.50 -0.79 20.31
C TYR A 234 5.10 -1.14 21.73
N LYS A 235 5.84 -0.60 22.72
CA LYS A 235 5.54 -0.76 24.14
C LYS A 235 4.75 0.45 24.65
N LYS A 236 3.51 0.22 25.02
CA LYS A 236 2.64 1.25 25.60
C LYS A 236 3.08 1.67 26.98
N ALA A 237 2.57 2.81 27.47
CA ALA A 237 2.85 3.31 28.82
C ALA A 237 2.48 2.32 29.96
N ASP A 238 1.49 1.46 29.75
CA ASP A 238 1.12 0.39 30.69
C ASP A 238 2.03 -0.85 30.66
N GLY A 239 3.05 -0.83 29.80
CA GLY A 239 3.96 -1.93 29.58
C GLY A 239 3.50 -2.99 28.59
N THR A 240 2.28 -2.87 28.04
CA THR A 240 1.76 -3.78 27.01
C THR A 240 2.53 -3.61 25.71
N VAL A 241 3.01 -4.73 25.14
CA VAL A 241 3.63 -4.74 23.80
C VAL A 241 2.57 -5.06 22.76
N VAL A 242 2.51 -4.23 21.72
CA VAL A 242 1.58 -4.40 20.59
C VAL A 242 2.36 -4.36 19.29
N THR A 243 1.81 -5.01 18.25
CA THR A 243 2.39 -5.04 16.90
C THR A 243 1.50 -4.24 15.94
N GLY A 244 2.10 -3.40 15.09
CA GLY A 244 1.34 -2.58 14.15
C GLY A 244 2.21 -1.66 13.29
N ASP A 245 1.56 -0.72 12.63
CA ASP A 245 2.19 0.26 11.73
C ASP A 245 2.61 1.49 12.55
N TYR A 246 3.74 1.38 13.23
CA TYR A 246 4.22 2.39 14.18
C TYR A 246 5.48 3.13 13.72
N ASP A 247 5.99 2.84 12.52
CA ASP A 247 7.15 3.54 11.96
C ASP A 247 7.06 3.67 10.44
N VAL A 248 8.03 4.35 9.82
CA VAL A 248 8.08 4.68 8.40
C VAL A 248 7.86 3.45 7.51
N VAL A 249 8.60 2.36 7.75
CA VAL A 249 8.55 1.15 6.90
C VAL A 249 7.14 0.57 6.80
N PRO A 250 6.48 0.15 7.90
CA PRO A 250 5.16 -0.48 7.79
C PRO A 250 4.07 0.48 7.34
N ILE A 251 4.16 1.77 7.70
CA ILE A 251 3.21 2.79 7.26
C ILE A 251 3.32 3.01 5.75
N LEU A 252 4.54 3.15 5.22
CA LEU A 252 4.78 3.32 3.79
C LEU A 252 4.34 2.09 3.00
N ASP A 253 4.62 0.89 3.52
CA ASP A 253 4.18 -0.37 2.90
C ASP A 253 2.66 -0.47 2.79
N SER A 254 1.95 -0.12 3.87
CA SER A 254 0.49 -0.08 3.89
C SER A 254 -0.05 0.96 2.92
N PHE A 255 0.55 2.15 2.88
CA PHE A 255 0.16 3.21 1.95
C PHE A 255 0.35 2.82 0.48
N ILE A 256 1.48 2.20 0.12
CA ILE A 256 1.72 1.71 -1.25
C ILE A 256 0.77 0.56 -1.63
N LYS A 257 0.35 -0.28 -0.68
CA LYS A 257 -0.67 -1.31 -0.94
C LYS A 257 -2.02 -0.69 -1.30
N GLU A 258 -2.41 0.39 -0.65
CA GLU A 258 -3.64 1.14 -0.91
C GLU A 258 -3.53 2.00 -2.18
N HIS A 259 -2.36 2.59 -2.42
CA HIS A 259 -2.05 3.49 -3.53
C HIS A 259 -0.88 2.97 -4.37
N PRO A 260 -1.09 1.93 -5.21
CA PRO A 260 0.02 1.33 -5.99
C PRO A 260 0.70 2.30 -6.96
N ASP A 261 -0.01 3.33 -7.39
CA ASP A 261 0.47 4.40 -8.28
C ASP A 261 1.28 5.49 -7.55
N PHE A 262 1.39 5.41 -6.22
CA PHE A 262 2.34 6.21 -5.46
C PHE A 262 3.78 5.74 -5.60
N SER A 263 4.02 4.51 -6.08
CA SER A 263 5.34 3.88 -6.14
C SER A 263 5.70 3.41 -7.55
N TYR A 264 6.82 3.86 -8.06
CA TYR A 264 7.39 3.42 -9.33
C TYR A 264 7.93 1.99 -9.21
N HIS A 265 7.38 1.05 -9.99
CA HIS A 265 7.75 -0.36 -9.98
C HIS A 265 7.69 -1.03 -8.60
N GLY A 266 6.86 -0.49 -7.68
CA GLY A 266 6.78 -0.99 -6.31
C GLY A 266 7.98 -0.65 -5.45
N ARG A 267 8.76 0.39 -5.81
CA ARG A 267 9.89 0.88 -5.02
C ARG A 267 9.43 1.35 -3.66
N LYS A 268 10.31 1.21 -2.70
CA LYS A 268 10.12 1.62 -1.31
C LYS A 268 11.20 2.60 -0.91
N GLY A 269 11.14 3.08 0.34
CA GLY A 269 12.18 3.94 0.89
C GLY A 269 13.53 3.23 1.03
N ILE A 270 14.54 4.00 1.33
CA ILE A 270 15.90 3.56 1.66
C ILE A 270 16.00 3.50 3.18
N LEU A 271 16.62 2.45 3.71
CA LEU A 271 16.96 2.37 5.11
C LEU A 271 18.45 2.68 5.26
N ALA A 272 18.76 3.73 6.02
CA ALA A 272 20.12 4.09 6.41
C ALA A 272 20.37 3.55 7.82
N MET A 273 21.13 2.48 7.88
CA MET A 273 21.53 1.85 9.14
C MET A 273 22.78 2.56 9.66
N THR A 274 22.69 3.13 10.86
CA THR A 274 23.83 3.62 11.61
C THR A 274 24.16 2.64 12.72
N GLY A 275 25.41 2.24 12.82
CA GLY A 275 25.88 1.25 13.78
C GLY A 275 26.65 1.90 14.93
#